data_bc47705bf1f5d780c844c510befc92f6
#
_entry.id   bc47705bf1f5d780c844c510befc92f6
#
_cell.length_a   1.000
_cell.length_b   1.000
_cell.length_c   1.000
_cell.angle_alpha   90.00
_cell.angle_beta   90.00
_cell.angle_gamma   90.00
#
_symmetry.space_group_name_H-M   'P 1'
#
loop_
_entity.id
_entity.type
_entity.pdbx_description
1 polymer ?
#
loop_
_entity_poly.entity_id
_entity_poly.type
_entity_poly.pdbx_seq_one_letter_code
_entity_poly.pdbx_strand_id
1 'polypeptide(L)'
;PAGNTTTHNFNPAISVILSGTYANLSKNPETWRLKGFVPSGDEIGPGERSFSLGESEIGLSANIDPYFFGSVVLAVSGDNEIAAEEAFIQTTALPDGWKIKAGRFFSGLGYLNEQHAHTWDFMDAPLAYQGMVGGQYGQEGVQAKWLAPTDQFIELGVEAGNGSRFHRSVHRTGGGSGQWQSL
;
A
#
# COMPACT_ATOMS: atom_id res chain seq x y z
N PRO A 1 -18.06 -33.54 -34.91
CA PRO A 1 -18.43 -32.75 -33.76
C PRO A 1 -17.19 -32.01 -33.29
N ALA A 2 -17.14 -30.70 -33.60
CA ALA A 2 -16.06 -29.84 -33.19
C ALA A 2 -16.19 -29.62 -31.67
N GLY A 3 -15.21 -30.10 -30.91
CA GLY A 3 -15.09 -29.82 -29.50
C GLY A 3 -14.89 -28.33 -29.29
N ASN A 4 -15.83 -27.70 -28.61
CA ASN A 4 -15.75 -26.34 -28.16
C ASN A 4 -14.69 -26.31 -27.04
N THR A 5 -13.44 -26.08 -27.40
CA THR A 5 -12.40 -25.72 -26.43
C THR A 5 -12.70 -24.31 -26.01
N THR A 6 -13.41 -24.11 -24.92
CA THR A 6 -13.45 -22.85 -24.19
C THR A 6 -12.02 -22.61 -23.69
N THR A 7 -11.24 -21.89 -24.48
CA THR A 7 -10.02 -21.28 -24.00
C THR A 7 -10.44 -20.26 -22.95
N HIS A 8 -10.29 -20.60 -21.68
CA HIS A 8 -10.29 -19.63 -20.59
C HIS A 8 -9.07 -18.75 -20.81
N ASN A 9 -9.24 -17.69 -21.57
CA ASN A 9 -8.21 -16.68 -21.70
C ASN A 9 -8.11 -15.96 -20.36
N PHE A 10 -7.20 -16.43 -19.50
CA PHE A 10 -6.75 -15.67 -18.35
C PHE A 10 -6.04 -14.42 -18.90
N ASN A 11 -6.72 -13.30 -18.86
CA ASN A 11 -6.20 -12.02 -19.33
C ASN A 11 -6.24 -11.02 -18.18
N PRO A 12 -5.17 -10.96 -17.36
CA PRO A 12 -5.10 -10.02 -16.26
C PRO A 12 -5.04 -8.59 -16.78
N ALA A 13 -5.70 -7.68 -16.09
CA ALA A 13 -5.48 -6.26 -16.27
C ALA A 13 -4.07 -5.91 -15.77
N ILE A 14 -3.33 -5.16 -16.57
CA ILE A 14 -1.99 -4.68 -16.25
C ILE A 14 -2.05 -3.16 -16.18
N SER A 15 -1.58 -2.57 -15.10
CA SER A 15 -1.41 -1.14 -14.93
C SER A 15 0.04 -0.81 -14.65
N VAL A 16 0.50 0.33 -15.17
CA VAL A 16 1.83 0.88 -14.86
C VAL A 16 1.63 2.34 -14.50
N ILE A 17 2.08 2.72 -13.33
CA ILE A 17 2.05 4.09 -12.82
C ILE A 17 3.50 4.53 -12.69
N LEU A 18 3.86 5.61 -13.37
CA LEU A 18 5.16 6.24 -13.27
C LEU A 18 5.00 7.56 -12.51
N SER A 19 5.71 7.69 -11.42
CA SER A 19 5.71 8.88 -10.59
C SER A 19 7.14 9.40 -10.44
N GLY A 20 7.30 10.72 -10.45
CA GLY A 20 8.58 11.38 -10.21
C GLY A 20 8.36 12.74 -9.58
N THR A 21 9.30 13.17 -8.77
CA THR A 21 9.24 14.46 -8.10
C THR A 21 10.52 15.26 -8.33
N TYR A 22 10.36 16.58 -8.30
CA TYR A 22 11.48 17.51 -8.21
C TYR A 22 11.29 18.37 -6.97
N ALA A 23 12.25 18.34 -6.05
CA ALA A 23 12.21 19.12 -4.82
C ALA A 23 13.41 20.05 -4.71
N ASN A 24 13.12 21.34 -4.44
CA ASN A 24 14.13 22.35 -4.10
C ASN A 24 13.92 22.80 -2.66
N LEU A 25 14.56 22.08 -1.74
CA LEU A 25 14.41 22.29 -0.31
C LEU A 25 15.49 23.22 0.23
N SER A 26 15.10 24.29 0.93
CA SER A 26 16.02 25.24 1.56
C SER A 26 16.77 24.64 2.75
N LYS A 27 16.17 23.67 3.45
CA LYS A 27 16.78 22.97 4.59
C LYS A 27 17.22 21.56 4.17
N ASN A 28 18.24 21.01 4.87
CA ASN A 28 18.64 19.64 4.65
C ASN A 28 17.52 18.68 5.09
N PRO A 29 16.97 17.85 4.18
CA PRO A 29 15.90 16.90 4.51
C PRO A 29 16.31 15.87 5.58
N GLU A 30 17.58 15.50 5.68
CA GLU A 30 18.08 14.56 6.70
C GLU A 30 17.93 15.12 8.14
N THR A 31 17.82 16.42 8.28
CA THR A 31 17.62 17.06 9.58
C THR A 31 16.15 17.20 9.98
N TRP A 32 15.24 16.79 9.10
CA TRP A 32 13.82 16.87 9.38
C TRP A 32 13.44 15.92 10.53
N ARG A 33 12.56 16.40 11.40
CA ARG A 33 12.07 15.63 12.55
C ARG A 33 10.62 16.00 12.83
N LEU A 34 9.82 15.00 13.11
CA LEU A 34 8.46 15.17 13.62
C LEU A 34 8.54 15.26 15.15
N LYS A 35 8.37 16.47 15.71
CA LYS A 35 8.51 16.69 17.16
C LYS A 35 7.44 15.91 17.93
N GLY A 36 7.87 15.20 18.98
CA GLY A 36 6.98 14.42 19.85
C GLY A 36 6.68 13.01 19.38
N PHE A 37 7.21 12.60 18.22
CA PHE A 37 7.04 11.26 17.68
C PHE A 37 8.39 10.72 17.24
N VAL A 38 8.59 9.41 17.43
CA VAL A 38 9.69 8.68 16.81
C VAL A 38 9.14 8.13 15.51
N PRO A 39 9.55 8.65 14.35
CA PRO A 39 9.09 8.13 13.07
C PRO A 39 9.48 6.66 12.94
N SER A 40 8.55 5.81 12.62
CA SER A 40 8.80 4.42 12.29
C SER A 40 8.59 4.24 10.79
N GLY A 41 9.68 4.27 10.01
CA GLY A 41 9.65 4.09 8.57
C GLY A 41 10.50 5.12 7.82
N ASP A 42 11.01 4.73 6.66
CA ASP A 42 11.93 5.55 5.86
C ASP A 42 11.21 6.58 4.97
N GLU A 43 9.88 6.53 4.88
CA GLU A 43 9.06 7.37 4.00
C GLU A 43 8.51 8.64 4.67
N ILE A 44 8.90 8.88 5.91
CA ILE A 44 8.44 10.06 6.65
C ILE A 44 9.41 11.21 6.43
N GLY A 45 8.96 12.23 5.74
CA GLY A 45 9.75 13.43 5.56
C GLY A 45 9.56 14.08 4.20
N PRO A 46 10.31 15.16 3.93
CA PRO A 46 10.15 15.97 2.73
C PRO A 46 10.75 15.33 1.45
N GLY A 47 11.24 14.08 1.51
CA GLY A 47 11.91 13.44 0.40
C GLY A 47 13.31 13.97 0.12
N GLU A 48 13.87 13.62 -1.03
CA GLU A 48 15.20 14.05 -1.45
C GLU A 48 15.17 15.37 -2.22
N ARG A 49 16.32 16.06 -2.27
CA ARG A 49 16.51 17.23 -3.14
C ARG A 49 16.74 16.79 -4.57
N SER A 50 16.38 17.64 -5.55
CA SER A 50 16.53 17.40 -6.98
C SER A 50 15.44 16.47 -7.54
N PHE A 51 15.75 15.82 -8.65
CA PHE A 51 14.85 14.83 -9.25
C PHE A 51 14.96 13.51 -8.49
N SER A 52 13.83 12.95 -8.14
CA SER A 52 13.72 11.62 -7.57
C SER A 52 12.63 10.84 -8.29
N LEU A 53 12.83 9.55 -8.47
CA LEU A 53 11.77 8.66 -8.85
C LEU A 53 10.83 8.57 -7.65
N GLY A 54 9.62 9.01 -7.85
CA GLY A 54 8.54 8.77 -6.90
C GLY A 54 8.18 7.29 -6.92
N GLU A 55 7.20 6.93 -6.16
CA GLU A 55 6.72 5.58 -6.17
C GLU A 55 6.07 5.25 -7.50
N SER A 56 6.72 4.38 -8.22
CA SER A 56 6.24 3.83 -9.48
C SER A 56 5.71 2.43 -9.24
N GLU A 57 4.55 2.10 -9.79
CA GLU A 57 3.86 0.86 -9.48
C GLU A 57 3.55 0.05 -10.72
N ILE A 58 3.62 -1.26 -10.58
CA ILE A 58 3.13 -2.23 -11.57
C ILE A 58 2.01 -3.03 -10.91
N GLY A 59 0.79 -2.84 -11.40
CA GLY A 59 -0.39 -3.55 -10.93
C GLY A 59 -0.79 -4.67 -11.87
N LEU A 60 -1.11 -5.82 -11.31
CA LEU A 60 -1.68 -6.98 -11.99
C LEU A 60 -2.95 -7.39 -11.27
N SER A 61 -4.08 -7.47 -11.98
CA SER A 61 -5.31 -7.91 -11.35
C SER A 61 -6.18 -8.73 -12.30
N ALA A 62 -6.88 -9.70 -11.75
CA ALA A 62 -7.79 -10.54 -12.52
C ALA A 62 -8.88 -11.16 -11.65
N ASN A 63 -10.04 -11.45 -12.25
CA ASN A 63 -10.95 -12.43 -11.69
C ASN A 63 -10.35 -13.82 -11.89
N ILE A 64 -10.06 -14.53 -10.80
CA ILE A 64 -9.53 -15.88 -10.81
C ILE A 64 -10.64 -16.84 -11.28
N ASP A 65 -11.82 -16.62 -10.74
CA ASP A 65 -13.06 -17.31 -11.09
C ASP A 65 -14.27 -16.37 -10.79
N PRO A 66 -15.53 -16.83 -10.92
CA PRO A 66 -16.69 -16.01 -10.59
C PRO A 66 -16.78 -15.58 -9.12
N TYR A 67 -16.05 -16.21 -8.22
CA TYR A 67 -16.13 -15.98 -6.76
C TYR A 67 -14.94 -15.24 -6.20
N PHE A 68 -13.81 -15.22 -6.91
CA PHE A 68 -12.56 -14.65 -6.42
C PHE A 68 -11.91 -13.69 -7.41
N PHE A 69 -11.42 -12.61 -6.88
CA PHE A 69 -10.57 -11.62 -7.54
C PHE A 69 -9.20 -11.63 -6.89
N GLY A 70 -8.15 -11.53 -7.70
CA GLY A 70 -6.77 -11.42 -7.23
C GLY A 70 -6.13 -10.13 -7.69
N SER A 71 -5.29 -9.54 -6.85
CA SER A 71 -4.50 -8.35 -7.16
C SER A 71 -3.09 -8.48 -6.60
N VAL A 72 -2.12 -8.01 -7.37
CA VAL A 72 -0.73 -7.83 -6.96
C VAL A 72 -0.28 -6.46 -7.40
N VAL A 73 0.26 -5.67 -6.49
CA VAL A 73 0.88 -4.37 -6.76
C VAL A 73 2.33 -4.43 -6.32
N LEU A 74 3.22 -4.12 -7.26
CA LEU A 74 4.66 -4.07 -7.05
C LEU A 74 5.11 -2.61 -7.13
N ALA A 75 5.70 -2.11 -6.05
CA ALA A 75 6.35 -0.82 -6.04
C ALA A 75 7.78 -0.93 -6.58
N VAL A 76 8.16 0.01 -7.40
CA VAL A 76 9.51 0.18 -7.94
C VAL A 76 10.07 1.48 -7.42
N SER A 77 11.16 1.39 -6.69
CA SER A 77 11.83 2.55 -6.09
C SER A 77 12.94 3.14 -6.95
N GLY A 78 13.40 4.34 -6.58
CA GLY A 78 14.56 4.98 -7.18
C GLY A 78 15.88 4.21 -7.00
N ASP A 79 15.96 3.34 -6.00
CA ASP A 79 17.13 2.51 -5.69
C ASP A 79 17.16 1.19 -6.48
N ASN A 80 16.27 1.03 -7.47
CA ASN A 80 16.09 -0.18 -8.26
C ASN A 80 15.60 -1.40 -7.46
N GLU A 81 14.96 -1.19 -6.32
CA GLU A 81 14.32 -2.25 -5.57
C GLU A 81 12.86 -2.42 -5.99
N ILE A 82 12.39 -3.66 -5.96
CA ILE A 82 11.01 -4.01 -6.23
C ILE A 82 10.45 -4.69 -5.00
N ALA A 83 9.37 -4.13 -4.45
CA ALA A 83 8.67 -4.69 -3.29
C ALA A 83 7.20 -4.94 -3.61
N ALA A 84 6.63 -6.01 -3.07
CA ALA A 84 5.19 -6.22 -3.14
C ALA A 84 4.51 -5.33 -2.10
N GLU A 85 3.73 -4.35 -2.56
CA GLU A 85 2.91 -3.50 -1.70
C GLU A 85 1.62 -4.20 -1.31
N GLU A 86 0.93 -4.72 -2.30
CA GLU A 86 -0.25 -5.52 -2.09
C GLU A 86 -0.15 -6.84 -2.84
N ALA A 87 -0.64 -7.90 -2.24
CA ALA A 87 -0.79 -9.21 -2.87
C ALA A 87 -1.92 -9.95 -2.14
N PHE A 88 -3.13 -9.90 -2.68
CA PHE A 88 -4.30 -10.46 -2.01
C PHE A 88 -5.28 -11.14 -2.95
N ILE A 89 -6.11 -11.97 -2.36
CA ILE A 89 -7.31 -12.54 -2.97
C ILE A 89 -8.53 -11.99 -2.22
N GLN A 90 -9.58 -11.66 -2.95
CA GLN A 90 -10.82 -11.12 -2.42
C GLN A 90 -12.03 -11.83 -2.99
N THR A 91 -13.04 -12.08 -2.15
CA THR A 91 -14.32 -12.62 -2.61
C THR A 91 -15.12 -11.59 -3.39
N THR A 92 -15.83 -12.02 -4.44
CA THR A 92 -16.63 -11.16 -5.31
C THR A 92 -18.13 -11.42 -5.22
N ALA A 93 -18.54 -12.58 -4.73
CA ALA A 93 -19.92 -13.05 -4.82
C ALA A 93 -20.48 -13.56 -3.48
N LEU A 94 -20.03 -13.02 -2.35
CA LEU A 94 -20.65 -13.32 -1.07
C LEU A 94 -21.99 -12.58 -0.97
N PRO A 95 -23.03 -13.24 -0.40
CA PRO A 95 -24.35 -12.63 -0.22
C PRO A 95 -24.30 -11.56 0.87
N ASP A 96 -25.38 -10.79 0.95
CA ASP A 96 -25.71 -9.88 2.06
C ASP A 96 -24.65 -8.80 2.34
N GLY A 97 -23.90 -8.36 1.31
CA GLY A 97 -22.93 -7.28 1.43
C GLY A 97 -21.60 -7.68 2.07
N TRP A 98 -21.35 -8.96 2.26
CA TRP A 98 -20.08 -9.44 2.79
C TRP A 98 -18.97 -9.46 1.73
N LYS A 99 -17.76 -9.11 2.17
CA LYS A 99 -16.53 -9.18 1.41
C LYS A 99 -15.39 -9.66 2.31
N ILE A 100 -14.63 -10.63 1.85
CA ILE A 100 -13.45 -11.14 2.56
C ILE A 100 -12.23 -10.95 1.66
N LYS A 101 -11.18 -10.34 2.20
CA LYS A 101 -9.88 -10.15 1.58
C LYS A 101 -8.84 -10.89 2.41
N ALA A 102 -7.92 -11.61 1.78
CA ALA A 102 -6.82 -12.31 2.46
C ALA A 102 -5.52 -12.16 1.68
N GLY A 103 -4.42 -11.94 2.38
CA GLY A 103 -3.10 -11.69 1.83
C GLY A 103 -2.42 -10.48 2.44
N ARG A 104 -1.64 -9.78 1.63
CA ARG A 104 -0.98 -8.52 1.98
C ARG A 104 -1.82 -7.37 1.44
N PHE A 105 -2.21 -6.45 2.29
CA PHE A 105 -3.06 -5.31 1.93
C PHE A 105 -2.89 -4.14 2.88
N PHE A 106 -3.22 -2.94 2.41
CA PHE A 106 -3.35 -1.78 3.28
C PHE A 106 -4.61 -1.88 4.13
N SER A 107 -4.47 -1.62 5.43
CA SER A 107 -5.57 -1.68 6.38
C SER A 107 -6.64 -0.63 6.08
N GLY A 108 -7.91 -0.98 6.30
CA GLY A 108 -9.05 -0.07 6.22
C GLY A 108 -9.11 0.97 7.36
N LEU A 109 -7.99 1.30 7.97
CA LEU A 109 -7.87 2.29 9.05
C LEU A 109 -8.07 3.71 8.50
N GLY A 110 -9.29 4.21 8.57
CA GLY A 110 -9.65 5.51 8.02
C GLY A 110 -9.74 5.50 6.49
N TYR A 111 -10.08 6.68 5.94
CA TYR A 111 -10.35 6.83 4.51
C TYR A 111 -9.10 6.70 3.63
N LEU A 112 -7.99 7.27 4.07
CA LEU A 112 -6.80 7.44 3.22
C LEU A 112 -5.91 6.21 3.17
N ASN A 113 -5.90 5.39 4.21
CA ASN A 113 -4.90 4.33 4.37
C ASN A 113 -5.00 3.22 3.32
N GLU A 114 -6.20 2.92 2.81
CA GLU A 114 -6.39 1.94 1.74
C GLU A 114 -6.06 2.48 0.34
N GLN A 115 -5.78 3.78 0.21
CA GLN A 115 -5.52 4.42 -1.07
C GLN A 115 -4.02 4.51 -1.32
N HIS A 116 -3.58 4.11 -2.51
CA HIS A 116 -2.19 4.26 -2.93
C HIS A 116 -1.80 5.74 -3.01
N ALA A 117 -0.55 6.06 -2.67
CA ALA A 117 -0.08 7.43 -2.55
C ALA A 117 -0.23 8.27 -3.83
N HIS A 118 -0.14 7.64 -4.99
CA HIS A 118 -0.34 8.31 -6.28
C HIS A 118 -1.77 8.81 -6.51
N THR A 119 -2.74 8.35 -5.70
CA THR A 119 -4.15 8.79 -5.74
C THR A 119 -4.49 9.82 -4.67
N TRP A 120 -3.54 10.19 -3.80
CA TRP A 120 -3.78 11.18 -2.77
C TRP A 120 -3.90 12.60 -3.33
N ASP A 121 -4.69 13.44 -2.68
CA ASP A 121 -4.82 14.86 -3.03
C ASP A 121 -3.57 15.68 -2.71
N PHE A 122 -2.69 15.18 -1.83
CA PHE A 122 -1.44 15.80 -1.41
C PHE A 122 -0.28 14.83 -1.61
N MET A 123 0.93 15.37 -1.73
CA MET A 123 2.14 14.57 -1.97
C MET A 123 2.61 13.77 -0.75
N ASP A 124 2.09 14.07 0.43
CA ASP A 124 2.48 13.44 1.68
C ASP A 124 1.26 13.02 2.50
N ALA A 125 1.44 12.00 3.35
CA ALA A 125 0.42 11.57 4.27
C ALA A 125 0.17 12.66 5.34
N PRO A 126 -1.05 12.77 5.88
CA PRO A 126 -1.34 13.64 7.02
C PRO A 126 -0.42 13.33 8.21
N LEU A 127 -0.06 14.37 8.99
CA LEU A 127 0.84 14.23 10.14
C LEU A 127 0.41 13.15 11.14
N ALA A 128 -0.90 12.94 11.30
CA ALA A 128 -1.43 11.87 12.15
C ALA A 128 -1.01 10.49 11.63
N TYR A 129 -1.11 10.26 10.32
CA TYR A 129 -0.67 8.99 9.71
C TYR A 129 0.85 8.84 9.79
N GLN A 130 1.61 9.90 9.50
CA GLN A 130 3.07 9.89 9.63
C GLN A 130 3.52 9.57 11.06
N GLY A 131 2.90 10.20 12.07
CA GLY A 131 3.29 10.02 13.47
C GLY A 131 2.83 8.71 14.09
N MET A 132 1.67 8.19 13.72
CA MET A 132 1.07 7.02 14.37
C MET A 132 1.32 5.70 13.64
N VAL A 133 1.32 5.73 12.31
CA VAL A 133 1.40 4.50 11.49
C VAL A 133 2.54 4.50 10.49
N GLY A 134 3.41 5.51 10.53
CA GLY A 134 4.59 5.55 9.66
C GLY A 134 4.29 5.92 8.21
N GLY A 135 3.22 6.71 7.98
CA GLY A 135 2.76 7.10 6.66
C GLY A 135 1.56 6.28 6.22
N GLN A 136 1.73 5.00 6.00
CA GLN A 136 0.68 4.07 5.61
C GLN A 136 0.83 2.74 6.37
N TYR A 137 -0.29 2.15 6.77
CA TYR A 137 -0.30 0.90 7.53
C TYR A 137 -0.77 -0.25 6.67
N GLY A 138 0.12 -1.19 6.40
CA GLY A 138 -0.19 -2.45 5.75
C GLY A 138 0.03 -3.66 6.66
N GLN A 139 -0.64 -4.76 6.35
CA GLN A 139 -0.51 -6.01 7.08
C GLN A 139 -0.71 -7.24 6.19
N GLU A 140 -0.21 -8.37 6.64
CA GLU A 140 -0.52 -9.67 6.08
C GLU A 140 -1.55 -10.34 6.98
N GLY A 141 -2.71 -10.66 6.41
CA GLY A 141 -3.82 -11.16 7.21
C GLY A 141 -5.10 -11.38 6.45
N VAL A 142 -6.19 -11.28 7.18
CA VAL A 142 -7.56 -11.39 6.66
C VAL A 142 -8.36 -10.18 7.10
N GLN A 143 -9.11 -9.61 6.17
CA GLN A 143 -10.07 -8.54 6.40
C GLN A 143 -11.46 -9.05 6.01
N ALA A 144 -12.44 -8.82 6.87
CA ALA A 144 -13.85 -9.00 6.54
C ALA A 144 -14.58 -7.66 6.64
N LYS A 145 -15.28 -7.29 5.57
CA LYS A 145 -16.11 -6.09 5.50
C LYS A 145 -17.56 -6.48 5.25
N TRP A 146 -18.46 -5.73 5.84
CA TRP A 146 -19.89 -5.87 5.66
C TRP A 146 -20.53 -4.53 5.36
N LEU A 147 -21.19 -4.46 4.21
CA LEU A 147 -21.95 -3.30 3.80
C LEU A 147 -23.39 -3.49 4.26
N ALA A 148 -23.87 -2.61 5.15
CA ALA A 148 -25.23 -2.66 5.65
C ALA A 148 -26.26 -2.38 4.54
N PRO A 149 -27.38 -3.10 4.48
CA PRO A 149 -28.44 -2.90 3.50
C PRO A 149 -29.33 -1.70 3.89
N THR A 150 -28.75 -0.50 3.95
CA THR A 150 -29.42 0.75 4.34
C THR A 150 -29.28 1.80 3.25
N ASP A 151 -30.17 2.81 3.25
CA ASP A 151 -30.09 3.93 2.30
C ASP A 151 -28.81 4.77 2.51
N GLN A 152 -28.22 4.72 3.69
CA GLN A 152 -26.95 5.36 3.99
C GLN A 152 -25.83 4.35 3.80
N PHE A 153 -24.67 4.82 3.28
CA PHE A 153 -23.49 3.99 3.20
C PHE A 153 -22.91 3.74 4.60
N ILE A 154 -23.06 2.53 5.08
CA ILE A 154 -22.48 2.06 6.34
C ILE A 154 -21.71 0.78 6.06
N GLU A 155 -20.37 0.84 6.16
CA GLU A 155 -19.49 -0.32 6.03
C GLU A 155 -18.81 -0.58 7.39
N LEU A 156 -18.89 -1.80 7.87
CA LEU A 156 -18.20 -2.28 9.06
C LEU A 156 -17.12 -3.26 8.64
N GLY A 157 -15.93 -3.08 9.20
CA GLY A 157 -14.77 -3.93 8.88
C GLY A 157 -14.11 -4.48 10.15
N VAL A 158 -13.57 -5.68 10.04
CA VAL A 158 -12.70 -6.31 11.03
C VAL A 158 -11.50 -6.91 10.33
N GLU A 159 -10.33 -6.78 10.94
CA GLU A 159 -9.06 -7.27 10.41
C GLU A 159 -8.32 -8.09 11.45
N ALA A 160 -7.67 -9.15 10.99
CA ALA A 160 -6.76 -9.96 11.78
C ALA A 160 -5.48 -10.18 10.97
N GLY A 161 -4.37 -9.71 11.47
CA GLY A 161 -3.05 -9.80 10.81
C GLY A 161 -2.01 -10.47 11.69
N ASN A 162 -0.85 -10.71 11.09
CA ASN A 162 0.29 -11.35 11.77
C ASN A 162 1.01 -10.41 12.77
N GLY A 163 0.56 -9.15 12.90
CA GLY A 163 1.15 -8.14 13.78
C GLY A 163 2.46 -7.53 13.29
N SER A 164 3.01 -8.03 12.20
CA SER A 164 4.15 -7.39 11.53
C SER A 164 3.64 -6.36 10.53
N ARG A 165 4.08 -5.12 10.71
CA ARG A 165 3.90 -4.09 9.71
C ARG A 165 4.83 -4.41 8.55
N PHE A 166 4.31 -4.50 7.34
CA PHE A 166 5.17 -4.26 6.22
C PHE A 166 5.24 -2.73 6.05
N HIS A 167 6.42 -2.21 6.24
CA HIS A 167 6.71 -0.89 5.73
C HIS A 167 6.86 -1.07 4.23
N ARG A 168 6.44 -0.09 3.49
CA ARG A 168 6.81 0.13 2.12
C ARG A 168 8.33 0.33 2.11
N SER A 169 9.08 -0.76 2.35
CA SER A 169 10.51 -0.69 2.53
C SER A 169 11.20 -0.80 1.20
N VAL A 170 11.49 0.35 0.67
CA VAL A 170 12.73 0.52 -0.07
C VAL A 170 13.84 0.60 0.97
N HIS A 171 14.55 -0.47 1.16
CA HIS A 171 15.65 -0.54 2.12
C HIS A 171 16.76 0.41 1.65
N ARG A 172 16.89 1.54 2.32
CA ARG A 172 18.01 2.45 2.13
C ARG A 172 19.25 1.81 2.75
N THR A 173 20.02 1.04 1.98
CA THR A 173 21.37 0.64 2.35
C THR A 173 22.31 1.83 2.22
N GLY A 174 22.12 2.83 3.07
CA GLY A 174 23.11 3.86 3.33
C GLY A 174 24.01 3.36 4.45
N GLY A 175 25.23 2.96 4.13
CA GLY A 175 26.24 2.59 5.11
C GLY A 175 26.49 3.72 6.10
N GLY A 176 26.09 3.49 7.35
CA GLY A 176 26.37 4.32 8.50
C GLY A 176 26.24 3.43 9.73
N SER A 177 27.36 2.90 10.20
CA SER A 177 27.48 2.20 11.49
C SER A 177 27.12 3.17 12.62
N GLY A 178 25.85 3.27 12.97
CA GLY A 178 25.37 3.96 14.15
C GLY A 178 25.34 3.02 15.34
N GLN A 179 26.39 3.07 16.20
CA GLN A 179 26.37 2.47 17.51
C GLN A 179 25.23 3.06 18.33
N TRP A 180 24.35 2.19 18.81
CA TRP A 180 23.40 2.52 19.87
C TRP A 180 24.18 2.60 21.18
N GLN A 181 24.43 3.80 21.68
CA GLN A 181 24.81 3.99 23.07
C GLN A 181 23.56 4.24 23.89
N SER A 182 23.30 3.28 24.80
CA SER A 182 22.34 3.38 25.88
C SER A 182 22.74 4.49 26.84
N LEU A 183 21.88 5.42 27.11
CA LEU A 183 21.76 6.17 28.35
C LEU A 183 20.35 6.05 28.87
#